data_787e273f894499d6748407e7debce3a9
#
_entry.id   787e273f894499d6748407e7debce3a9
#
_cell.length_a   1.000
_cell.length_b   1.000
_cell.length_c   1.000
_cell.angle_alpha   90.00
_cell.angle_beta   90.00
_cell.angle_gamma   90.00
#
_symmetry.space_group_name_H-M   'P 1'
#
loop_
_entity.id
_entity.type
_entity.pdbx_description
1 polymer ?
#
loop_
_entity_poly.entity_id
_entity_poly.type
_entity_poly.pdbx_seq_one_letter_code
_entity_poly.pdbx_strand_id
1 'polypeptide(L)'
;MSVDQKEKGETGNKTIAVPLLASATATGFDEIMQEAVENYNQYNLKGKINSSVYIANHDLVLNYDRGDYDILDWKEIWKKIILQSLNHAYQSFEELESDLDEHKVRVIFLIDGLEEIFTKTISSQTEQNAIVALCRDMVNEVKVRYKNFGLMVFLRKDIARDSITVNFEQFYSLYNSVELRWSSTEALRLVVWLVSQAVPEFYQGEVAIELASGEIIERNLIKLWGKKLGKATSNEAYSSRWILAALSDFNGQLQARDIIRFLEYATKEVGKRVYDDRYLMPVEIKKAVSDCSIAKISEVKQEIKVLEPIFDKLNSAAEEKKFLPFYNDTFNLTPVEEKVMKQEGYLKVENDKYYLPEIIRHALKFKYEKGARPKVLSLLLK
;
A
#
# COMPACT_ATOMS: atom_id res chain seq x y z
N MET A 1 -8.28 1.78 14.31
CA MET A 1 -7.70 3.15 14.48
C MET A 1 -8.82 4.07 14.91
N SER A 2 -8.96 4.31 16.22
CA SER A 2 -9.90 5.31 16.71
C SER A 2 -9.28 6.70 16.48
N VAL A 3 -9.93 7.49 15.65
CA VAL A 3 -9.54 8.88 15.40
C VAL A 3 -10.06 9.73 16.59
N ASP A 4 -9.45 9.57 17.75
CA ASP A 4 -9.60 10.49 18.87
C ASP A 4 -8.38 11.44 18.89
N GLN A 5 -8.26 12.29 17.88
CA GLN A 5 -7.45 13.50 18.01
C GLN A 5 -8.37 14.67 18.37
N LYS A 6 -8.35 15.03 19.64
CA LYS A 6 -8.84 16.32 20.12
C LYS A 6 -7.95 17.43 19.57
N GLU A 7 -8.23 17.88 18.35
CA GLU A 7 -7.81 19.21 17.94
C GLU A 7 -8.70 20.24 18.64
N LYS A 8 -8.16 20.87 19.66
CA LYS A 8 -8.67 22.14 20.20
C LYS A 8 -8.28 23.23 19.21
N GLY A 9 -9.18 23.53 18.29
CA GLY A 9 -9.10 24.66 17.35
C GLY A 9 -10.48 25.03 16.87
N GLU A 10 -10.96 26.14 17.34
CA GLU A 10 -12.02 27.02 16.88
C GLU A 10 -13.22 26.42 16.10
N THR A 11 -14.41 26.51 16.74
CA THR A 11 -15.75 26.18 16.25
C THR A 11 -16.02 24.68 16.03
N GLY A 12 -16.67 24.10 16.97
CA GLY A 12 -16.97 22.71 17.24
C GLY A 12 -17.76 21.89 16.21
N ASN A 13 -17.40 21.90 14.94
CA ASN A 13 -17.99 20.97 13.96
C ASN A 13 -17.27 19.62 14.09
N LYS A 14 -18.02 18.58 14.45
CA LYS A 14 -17.49 17.21 14.48
C LYS A 14 -17.30 16.71 13.04
N THR A 15 -16.11 16.16 12.75
CA THR A 15 -15.82 15.54 11.46
C THR A 15 -16.08 14.04 11.53
N ILE A 16 -16.81 13.51 10.56
CA ILE A 16 -17.17 12.10 10.43
C ILE A 16 -16.60 11.56 9.12
N ALA A 17 -15.96 10.41 9.14
CA ALA A 17 -15.50 9.70 7.95
C ALA A 17 -16.48 8.57 7.63
N VAL A 18 -16.95 8.49 6.38
CA VAL A 18 -17.93 7.49 5.93
C VAL A 18 -17.44 6.82 4.65
N PRO A 19 -17.16 5.52 4.66
CA PRO A 19 -16.85 4.79 3.44
C PRO A 19 -18.08 4.68 2.53
N LEU A 20 -17.97 5.18 1.31
CA LEU A 20 -19.00 5.01 0.28
C LEU A 20 -18.68 3.89 -0.71
N LEU A 21 -17.41 3.59 -0.88
CA LEU A 21 -16.90 2.50 -1.70
C LEU A 21 -15.73 1.86 -0.97
N ALA A 22 -15.66 0.53 -0.97
CA ALA A 22 -14.55 -0.21 -0.40
C ALA A 22 -14.36 -1.53 -1.15
N SER A 23 -13.15 -2.11 -1.01
CA SER A 23 -12.86 -3.45 -1.54
C SER A 23 -13.85 -4.47 -1.01
N ALA A 24 -14.40 -5.30 -1.90
CA ALA A 24 -15.34 -6.38 -1.55
C ALA A 24 -14.69 -7.48 -0.68
N THR A 25 -13.36 -7.52 -0.63
CA THR A 25 -12.59 -8.55 0.09
C THR A 25 -12.13 -8.11 1.49
N ALA A 26 -12.49 -6.91 1.94
CA ALA A 26 -12.07 -6.38 3.24
C ALA A 26 -12.79 -7.11 4.38
N THR A 27 -12.12 -8.10 4.99
CA THR A 27 -12.64 -8.81 6.17
C THR A 27 -12.67 -7.90 7.40
N GLY A 28 -13.75 -7.96 8.20
CA GLY A 28 -13.93 -7.12 9.39
C GLY A 28 -14.34 -5.68 9.08
N PHE A 29 -14.62 -5.36 7.82
CA PHE A 29 -15.03 -4.03 7.41
C PHE A 29 -16.47 -3.70 7.84
N ASP A 30 -17.32 -4.72 8.01
CA ASP A 30 -18.73 -4.54 8.39
C ASP A 30 -18.89 -3.84 9.74
N GLU A 31 -18.07 -4.19 10.74
CA GLU A 31 -18.11 -3.54 12.07
C GLU A 31 -17.70 -2.06 11.97
N ILE A 32 -16.66 -1.76 11.21
CA ILE A 32 -16.20 -0.39 10.95
C ILE A 32 -17.27 0.41 10.22
N MET A 33 -17.93 -0.20 9.22
CA MET A 33 -19.02 0.42 8.50
C MET A 33 -20.22 0.70 9.39
N GLN A 34 -20.60 -0.25 10.22
CA GLN A 34 -21.70 -0.07 11.15
C GLN A 34 -21.44 1.12 12.09
N GLU A 35 -20.25 1.20 12.68
CA GLU A 35 -19.86 2.32 13.54
C GLU A 35 -19.88 3.65 12.77
N ALA A 36 -19.33 3.69 11.55
CA ALA A 36 -19.30 4.90 10.72
C ALA A 36 -20.72 5.37 10.36
N VAL A 37 -21.61 4.45 10.01
CA VAL A 37 -23.01 4.73 9.67
C VAL A 37 -23.81 5.17 10.88
N GLU A 38 -23.62 4.54 12.04
CA GLU A 38 -24.25 4.97 13.30
C GLU A 38 -23.80 6.38 13.67
N ASN A 39 -22.51 6.65 13.57
CA ASN A 39 -21.92 7.98 13.79
C ASN A 39 -22.46 9.04 12.83
N TYR A 40 -22.75 8.70 11.58
CA TYR A 40 -23.37 9.61 10.62
C TYR A 40 -24.87 9.78 10.89
N ASN A 41 -25.59 8.70 11.06
CA ASN A 41 -27.06 8.70 11.17
C ASN A 41 -27.60 9.29 12.49
N GLN A 42 -26.73 9.45 13.53
CA GLN A 42 -27.11 10.13 14.79
C GLN A 42 -27.44 11.62 14.58
N TYR A 43 -26.89 12.23 13.52
CA TYR A 43 -27.24 13.59 13.13
C TYR A 43 -28.52 13.56 12.31
N ASN A 44 -29.48 14.42 12.60
CA ASN A 44 -30.78 14.44 11.93
C ASN A 44 -30.72 14.99 10.49
N LEU A 45 -29.70 14.61 9.74
CA LEU A 45 -29.56 14.94 8.34
C LEU A 45 -30.68 14.31 7.50
N LYS A 46 -31.07 14.97 6.42
CA LYS A 46 -32.09 14.45 5.47
C LYS A 46 -31.63 13.12 4.86
N GLY A 47 -30.40 13.05 4.44
CA GLY A 47 -29.80 11.82 3.90
C GLY A 47 -29.43 10.86 5.01
N LYS A 48 -29.78 9.59 4.83
CA LYS A 48 -29.34 8.49 5.72
C LYS A 48 -28.49 7.52 4.93
N ILE A 49 -27.54 6.88 5.59
CA ILE A 49 -26.65 5.91 4.98
C ILE A 49 -26.98 4.52 5.50
N ASN A 50 -26.95 3.53 4.61
CA ASN A 50 -27.09 2.12 4.96
C ASN A 50 -25.69 1.52 5.16
N SER A 51 -25.52 0.61 6.11
CA SER A 51 -24.25 -0.08 6.37
C SER A 51 -23.74 -0.92 5.18
N SER A 52 -24.62 -1.31 4.26
CA SER A 52 -24.24 -2.02 3.04
C SER A 52 -23.99 -1.11 1.82
N VAL A 53 -23.96 0.21 2.01
CA VAL A 53 -23.83 1.17 0.88
C VAL A 53 -22.58 0.94 0.06
N TYR A 54 -21.47 0.58 0.69
CA TYR A 54 -20.21 0.35 -0.01
C TYR A 54 -20.26 -0.85 -0.96
N ILE A 55 -20.99 -1.92 -0.60
CA ILE A 55 -21.23 -3.09 -1.47
C ILE A 55 -22.13 -2.69 -2.64
N ALA A 56 -23.24 -1.99 -2.34
CA ALA A 56 -24.16 -1.55 -3.36
C ALA A 56 -23.50 -0.62 -4.39
N ASN A 57 -22.63 0.28 -3.93
CA ASN A 57 -21.86 1.15 -4.82
C ASN A 57 -20.81 0.40 -5.62
N HIS A 58 -20.12 -0.55 -5.01
CA HIS A 58 -19.17 -1.41 -5.72
C HIS A 58 -19.86 -2.13 -6.88
N ASP A 59 -20.97 -2.80 -6.61
CA ASP A 59 -21.75 -3.50 -7.61
C ASP A 59 -22.31 -2.56 -8.68
N LEU A 60 -22.78 -1.37 -8.29
CA LEU A 60 -23.29 -0.36 -9.19
C LEU A 60 -22.22 0.10 -10.17
N VAL A 61 -21.02 0.44 -9.68
CA VAL A 61 -19.92 0.92 -10.54
C VAL A 61 -19.33 -0.21 -11.38
N LEU A 62 -19.21 -1.41 -10.81
CA LEU A 62 -18.71 -2.59 -11.53
C LEU A 62 -19.60 -2.96 -12.72
N ASN A 63 -20.91 -2.91 -12.54
CA ASN A 63 -21.92 -3.28 -13.54
C ASN A 63 -22.39 -2.09 -14.38
N TYR A 64 -21.82 -0.89 -14.17
CA TYR A 64 -22.18 0.26 -14.97
C TYR A 64 -21.83 0.02 -16.43
N ASP A 65 -22.78 0.34 -17.33
CA ASP A 65 -22.50 0.23 -18.78
C ASP A 65 -21.32 1.13 -19.12
N ARG A 66 -20.24 0.50 -19.61
CA ARG A 66 -18.99 1.19 -19.91
C ARG A 66 -18.96 1.66 -21.37
N GLY A 67 -19.99 2.40 -21.76
CA GLY A 67 -20.03 3.10 -23.04
C GLY A 67 -18.85 4.05 -23.20
N ASP A 68 -18.79 4.78 -24.30
CA ASP A 68 -17.75 5.78 -24.59
C ASP A 68 -18.01 7.06 -23.76
N TYR A 69 -17.97 6.93 -22.42
CA TYR A 69 -18.14 8.07 -21.51
C TYR A 69 -16.87 8.91 -21.48
N ASP A 70 -17.06 10.23 -21.61
CA ASP A 70 -16.00 11.20 -21.38
C ASP A 70 -15.84 11.55 -19.90
N ILE A 71 -14.95 12.50 -19.59
CA ILE A 71 -14.69 12.93 -18.22
C ILE A 71 -15.91 13.65 -17.60
N LEU A 72 -16.69 14.38 -18.39
CA LEU A 72 -17.86 15.09 -17.90
C LEU A 72 -18.99 14.13 -17.57
N ASP A 73 -19.21 13.12 -18.42
CA ASP A 73 -20.18 12.06 -18.15
C ASP A 73 -19.84 11.32 -16.86
N TRP A 74 -18.59 10.95 -16.68
CA TRP A 74 -18.14 10.30 -15.45
C TRP A 74 -18.26 11.18 -14.20
N LYS A 75 -18.06 12.49 -14.31
CA LYS A 75 -18.32 13.41 -13.20
C LYS A 75 -19.78 13.36 -12.74
N GLU A 76 -20.73 13.37 -13.68
CA GLU A 76 -22.15 13.27 -13.34
C GLU A 76 -22.52 11.88 -12.79
N ILE A 77 -21.89 10.81 -13.30
CA ILE A 77 -22.05 9.46 -12.76
C ILE A 77 -21.57 9.40 -11.31
N TRP A 78 -20.36 9.84 -11.01
CA TRP A 78 -19.83 9.85 -9.65
C TRP A 78 -20.66 10.71 -8.69
N LYS A 79 -21.08 11.89 -9.13
CA LYS A 79 -21.97 12.76 -8.36
C LYS A 79 -23.28 12.05 -8.02
N LYS A 80 -23.88 11.39 -9.01
CA LYS A 80 -25.10 10.62 -8.82
C LYS A 80 -24.89 9.47 -7.83
N ILE A 81 -23.79 8.72 -7.92
CA ILE A 81 -23.45 7.63 -6.99
C ILE A 81 -23.37 8.17 -5.56
N ILE A 82 -22.63 9.26 -5.34
CA ILE A 82 -22.48 9.86 -4.01
C ILE A 82 -23.84 10.30 -3.45
N LEU A 83 -24.66 10.98 -4.23
CA LEU A 83 -25.99 11.45 -3.78
C LEU A 83 -26.96 10.29 -3.54
N GLN A 84 -26.93 9.24 -4.37
CA GLN A 84 -27.74 8.03 -4.17
C GLN A 84 -27.34 7.27 -2.90
N SER A 85 -26.08 7.28 -2.54
CA SER A 85 -25.58 6.69 -1.29
C SER A 85 -26.19 7.29 -0.03
N LEU A 86 -26.73 8.50 -0.15
CA LEU A 86 -27.43 9.24 0.90
C LEU A 86 -28.96 9.05 0.83
N ASN A 87 -29.39 7.89 0.38
CA ASN A 87 -30.79 7.49 0.26
C ASN A 87 -31.62 8.43 -0.63
N HIS A 88 -31.01 8.95 -1.71
CA HIS A 88 -31.61 9.88 -2.65
C HIS A 88 -32.22 11.15 -2.01
N ALA A 89 -31.76 11.54 -0.83
CA ALA A 89 -32.32 12.66 -0.07
C ALA A 89 -31.97 14.03 -0.66
N TYR A 90 -30.93 14.11 -1.48
CA TYR A 90 -30.42 15.36 -2.05
C TYR A 90 -30.41 15.29 -3.58
N GLN A 91 -30.73 16.41 -4.21
CA GLN A 91 -30.70 16.56 -5.68
C GLN A 91 -29.35 17.12 -6.16
N SER A 92 -28.61 17.77 -5.26
CA SER A 92 -27.32 18.39 -5.60
C SER A 92 -26.36 18.41 -4.40
N PHE A 93 -25.08 18.67 -4.68
CA PHE A 93 -24.07 18.86 -3.63
C PHE A 93 -24.32 20.14 -2.81
N GLU A 94 -24.96 21.15 -3.39
CA GLU A 94 -25.37 22.39 -2.71
C GLU A 94 -26.40 22.10 -1.63
N GLU A 95 -27.37 21.21 -1.91
CA GLU A 95 -28.38 20.81 -0.89
C GLU A 95 -27.70 20.01 0.24
N LEU A 96 -26.78 19.11 -0.08
CA LEU A 96 -25.99 18.38 0.90
C LEU A 96 -25.18 19.33 1.78
N GLU A 97 -24.46 20.28 1.19
CA GLU A 97 -23.64 21.28 1.90
C GLU A 97 -24.52 22.11 2.85
N SER A 98 -25.70 22.54 2.40
CA SER A 98 -26.62 23.33 3.21
C SER A 98 -27.16 22.56 4.42
N ASP A 99 -27.50 21.28 4.24
CA ASP A 99 -28.00 20.44 5.35
C ASP A 99 -26.85 20.14 6.37
N LEU A 100 -25.62 19.90 5.89
CA LEU A 100 -24.45 19.72 6.75
C LEU A 100 -24.11 20.99 7.54
N ASP A 101 -24.23 22.17 6.92
CA ASP A 101 -23.98 23.46 7.56
C ASP A 101 -25.00 23.76 8.66
N GLU A 102 -26.28 23.50 8.38
CA GLU A 102 -27.39 23.66 9.35
C GLU A 102 -27.14 22.80 10.60
N HIS A 103 -26.67 21.55 10.42
CA HIS A 103 -26.42 20.62 11.51
C HIS A 103 -25.03 20.74 12.12
N LYS A 104 -24.15 21.62 11.60
CA LYS A 104 -22.77 21.84 12.05
C LYS A 104 -21.91 20.56 12.03
N VAL A 105 -22.09 19.76 11.00
CA VAL A 105 -21.38 18.49 10.79
C VAL A 105 -20.48 18.62 9.57
N ARG A 106 -19.28 18.03 9.65
CA ARG A 106 -18.41 17.83 8.50
C ARG A 106 -18.32 16.35 8.19
N VAL A 107 -18.37 16.00 6.90
CA VAL A 107 -18.31 14.62 6.45
C VAL A 107 -17.19 14.44 5.44
N ILE A 108 -16.38 13.39 5.60
CA ILE A 108 -15.40 12.95 4.60
C ILE A 108 -15.89 11.62 4.04
N PHE A 109 -16.24 11.62 2.77
CA PHE A 109 -16.59 10.39 2.06
C PHE A 109 -15.33 9.68 1.59
N LEU A 110 -15.18 8.42 1.98
CA LEU A 110 -14.03 7.59 1.64
C LEU A 110 -14.37 6.71 0.44
N ILE A 111 -13.48 6.65 -0.53
CA ILE A 111 -13.60 5.83 -1.74
C ILE A 111 -12.32 5.01 -1.88
N ASP A 112 -12.44 3.68 -1.81
CA ASP A 112 -11.34 2.71 -1.90
C ASP A 112 -11.75 1.54 -2.79
N GLY A 113 -10.80 0.71 -3.23
CA GLY A 113 -11.07 -0.49 -4.03
C GLY A 113 -11.31 -0.22 -5.52
N LEU A 114 -10.91 0.93 -6.05
CA LEU A 114 -11.08 1.27 -7.47
C LEU A 114 -10.34 0.30 -8.40
N GLU A 115 -9.27 -0.33 -7.95
CA GLU A 115 -8.48 -1.33 -8.69
C GLU A 115 -9.24 -2.64 -8.96
N GLU A 116 -10.23 -2.96 -8.15
CA GLU A 116 -11.08 -4.14 -8.37
C GLU A 116 -12.11 -3.88 -9.47
N ILE A 117 -12.50 -2.62 -9.63
CA ILE A 117 -13.53 -2.17 -10.57
C ILE A 117 -12.91 -1.80 -11.93
N PHE A 118 -11.85 -0.99 -11.91
CA PHE A 118 -11.18 -0.47 -13.11
C PHE A 118 -9.90 -1.27 -13.39
N THR A 119 -10.06 -2.42 -14.03
CA THR A 119 -8.98 -3.38 -14.28
C THR A 119 -8.27 -3.18 -15.61
N LYS A 120 -8.80 -2.32 -16.49
CA LYS A 120 -8.32 -2.09 -17.87
C LYS A 120 -7.81 -0.66 -18.09
N THR A 121 -7.37 0.04 -17.06
CA THR A 121 -6.93 1.44 -17.15
C THR A 121 -5.81 1.67 -18.17
N ILE A 122 -4.97 0.66 -18.44
CA ILE A 122 -3.91 0.74 -19.47
C ILE A 122 -4.50 0.82 -20.89
N SER A 123 -5.64 0.19 -21.14
CA SER A 123 -6.20 -0.02 -22.50
C SER A 123 -7.59 0.57 -22.71
N SER A 124 -8.25 1.04 -21.67
CA SER A 124 -9.63 1.55 -21.74
C SER A 124 -9.68 3.03 -21.43
N GLN A 125 -9.96 3.85 -22.43
CA GLN A 125 -10.08 5.30 -22.29
C GLN A 125 -11.22 5.67 -21.33
N THR A 126 -12.34 4.96 -21.38
CA THR A 126 -13.47 5.24 -20.47
C THR A 126 -13.12 4.96 -19.01
N GLU A 127 -12.31 3.92 -18.71
CA GLU A 127 -11.83 3.67 -17.34
C GLU A 127 -10.84 4.74 -16.89
N GLN A 128 -9.94 5.19 -17.78
CA GLN A 128 -9.08 6.33 -17.49
C GLN A 128 -9.89 7.59 -17.20
N ASN A 129 -10.92 7.87 -18.01
CA ASN A 129 -11.80 9.01 -17.82
C ASN A 129 -12.54 8.96 -16.47
N ALA A 130 -12.97 7.77 -16.03
CA ALA A 130 -13.59 7.58 -14.72
C ALA A 130 -12.66 7.96 -13.56
N ILE A 131 -11.43 7.50 -13.61
CA ILE A 131 -10.39 7.82 -12.60
C ILE A 131 -10.04 9.31 -12.63
N VAL A 132 -9.84 9.88 -13.82
CA VAL A 132 -9.53 11.31 -13.98
C VAL A 132 -10.68 12.17 -13.45
N ALA A 133 -11.93 11.86 -13.79
CA ALA A 133 -13.11 12.56 -13.33
C ALA A 133 -13.22 12.59 -11.81
N LEU A 134 -12.99 11.45 -11.15
CA LEU A 134 -13.08 11.34 -9.70
C LEU A 134 -11.87 11.99 -9.01
N CYS A 135 -10.67 11.50 -9.31
CA CYS A 135 -9.47 11.77 -8.50
C CYS A 135 -8.84 13.14 -8.79
N ARG A 136 -8.93 13.62 -10.03
CA ARG A 136 -8.39 14.93 -10.40
C ARG A 136 -9.44 16.03 -10.31
N ASP A 137 -10.60 15.82 -10.94
CA ASP A 137 -11.56 16.90 -11.16
C ASP A 137 -12.54 17.03 -9.99
N MET A 138 -13.22 15.97 -9.55
CA MET A 138 -14.20 16.05 -8.47
C MET A 138 -13.58 16.32 -7.11
N VAL A 139 -12.48 15.64 -6.76
CA VAL A 139 -11.78 15.89 -5.48
C VAL A 139 -11.37 17.35 -5.38
N ASN A 140 -10.85 17.93 -6.47
CA ASN A 140 -10.47 19.35 -6.49
C ASN A 140 -11.70 20.27 -6.44
N GLU A 141 -12.73 19.98 -7.21
CA GLU A 141 -13.98 20.75 -7.21
C GLU A 141 -14.63 20.78 -5.83
N VAL A 142 -14.79 19.62 -5.20
CA VAL A 142 -15.38 19.51 -3.86
C VAL A 142 -14.54 20.28 -2.85
N LYS A 143 -13.23 20.13 -2.86
CA LYS A 143 -12.29 20.85 -1.97
C LYS A 143 -12.40 22.36 -2.07
N VAL A 144 -12.64 22.89 -3.28
CA VAL A 144 -12.69 24.33 -3.52
C VAL A 144 -14.06 24.93 -3.21
N ARG A 145 -15.15 24.18 -3.52
CA ARG A 145 -16.52 24.72 -3.47
C ARG A 145 -17.23 24.48 -2.15
N TYR A 146 -16.94 23.37 -1.44
CA TYR A 146 -17.68 22.95 -0.27
C TYR A 146 -16.78 22.93 0.98
N LYS A 147 -17.36 23.21 2.15
CA LYS A 147 -16.62 23.31 3.44
C LYS A 147 -16.99 22.19 4.40
N ASN A 148 -18.20 21.67 4.29
CA ASN A 148 -18.76 20.73 5.24
C ASN A 148 -18.70 19.28 4.75
N PHE A 149 -18.34 19.05 3.48
CA PHE A 149 -17.97 17.70 3.06
C PHE A 149 -16.75 17.68 2.15
N GLY A 150 -16.08 16.54 2.12
CA GLY A 150 -14.89 16.29 1.31
C GLY A 150 -14.88 14.87 0.74
N LEU A 151 -14.05 14.66 -0.27
CA LEU A 151 -13.77 13.33 -0.83
C LEU A 151 -12.34 12.93 -0.50
N MET A 152 -12.15 11.72 0.01
CA MET A 152 -10.84 11.09 0.16
C MET A 152 -10.84 9.80 -0.66
N VAL A 153 -10.01 9.77 -1.70
CA VAL A 153 -9.92 8.64 -2.63
C VAL A 153 -8.59 7.95 -2.41
N PHE A 154 -8.64 6.67 -2.10
CA PHE A 154 -7.46 5.82 -2.06
C PHE A 154 -7.21 5.26 -3.45
N LEU A 155 -6.09 5.61 -4.02
CA LEU A 155 -5.74 5.27 -5.39
C LEU A 155 -4.31 4.72 -5.46
N ARG A 156 -4.15 3.58 -6.09
CA ARG A 156 -2.82 3.01 -6.36
C ARG A 156 -2.08 3.91 -7.35
N LYS A 157 -0.79 4.10 -7.10
CA LYS A 157 0.07 4.99 -7.90
C LYS A 157 0.20 4.56 -9.36
N ASP A 158 0.22 3.26 -9.62
CA ASP A 158 0.26 2.72 -10.99
C ASP A 158 -1.02 3.08 -11.75
N ILE A 159 -2.21 2.89 -11.15
CA ILE A 159 -3.49 3.27 -11.76
C ILE A 159 -3.57 4.78 -11.98
N ALA A 160 -3.11 5.58 -11.00
CA ALA A 160 -3.07 7.02 -11.16
C ALA A 160 -2.20 7.44 -12.35
N ARG A 161 -1.02 6.82 -12.52
CA ARG A 161 -0.10 7.09 -13.61
C ARG A 161 -0.65 6.67 -14.97
N ASP A 162 -1.30 5.51 -15.03
CA ASP A 162 -1.87 4.98 -16.27
C ASP A 162 -3.09 5.77 -16.73
N SER A 163 -3.84 6.34 -15.79
CA SER A 163 -5.06 7.10 -16.07
C SER A 163 -4.80 8.59 -16.28
N ILE A 164 -3.98 9.22 -15.43
CA ILE A 164 -3.69 10.66 -15.50
C ILE A 164 -2.43 10.88 -16.32
N THR A 165 -2.53 10.69 -17.64
CA THR A 165 -1.38 10.77 -18.56
C THR A 165 -0.86 12.17 -18.79
N VAL A 166 -1.73 13.19 -18.63
CA VAL A 166 -1.36 14.60 -18.81
C VAL A 166 -1.06 15.23 -17.46
N ASN A 167 0.15 15.78 -17.31
CA ASN A 167 0.61 16.47 -16.09
C ASN A 167 0.60 15.57 -14.83
N PHE A 168 0.89 14.29 -14.97
CA PHE A 168 0.93 13.34 -13.83
C PHE A 168 1.87 13.83 -12.72
N GLU A 169 3.06 14.31 -13.04
CA GLU A 169 4.02 14.79 -12.04
C GLU A 169 3.48 15.98 -11.23
N GLN A 170 2.72 16.88 -11.87
CA GLN A 170 2.05 17.96 -11.18
C GLN A 170 0.94 17.44 -10.25
N PHE A 171 0.13 16.52 -10.73
CA PHE A 171 -0.89 15.84 -9.91
C PHE A 171 -0.23 15.12 -8.73
N TYR A 172 0.80 14.34 -8.98
CA TYR A 172 1.50 13.58 -7.94
C TYR A 172 2.13 14.50 -6.88
N SER A 173 2.71 15.63 -7.30
CA SER A 173 3.31 16.57 -6.35
C SER A 173 2.30 17.22 -5.38
N LEU A 174 1.02 17.28 -5.74
CA LEU A 174 -0.04 17.78 -4.85
C LEU A 174 -0.40 16.79 -3.74
N TYR A 175 -0.21 15.49 -3.99
CA TYR A 175 -0.69 14.42 -3.11
C TYR A 175 0.43 13.55 -2.51
N ASN A 176 1.69 13.71 -2.92
CA ASN A 176 2.80 12.90 -2.42
C ASN A 176 3.03 13.02 -0.91
N SER A 177 2.64 14.12 -0.29
CA SER A 177 2.72 14.32 1.17
C SER A 177 1.74 13.46 1.96
N VAL A 178 0.68 12.98 1.31
CA VAL A 178 -0.33 12.08 1.90
C VAL A 178 -0.24 10.66 1.34
N GLU A 179 0.82 10.34 0.60
CA GLU A 179 1.07 8.97 0.13
C GLU A 179 1.24 8.02 1.31
N LEU A 180 0.46 6.95 1.33
CA LEU A 180 0.55 5.92 2.37
C LEU A 180 1.79 5.07 2.14
N ARG A 181 2.81 5.33 2.95
CA ARG A 181 4.08 4.58 2.95
C ARG A 181 4.38 4.09 4.35
N TRP A 182 4.86 2.88 4.45
CA TRP A 182 5.42 2.37 5.69
C TRP A 182 6.79 2.99 5.94
N SER A 183 6.94 3.73 7.01
CA SER A 183 8.27 4.09 7.51
C SER A 183 8.95 2.86 8.12
N SER A 184 10.27 2.86 8.17
CA SER A 184 11.01 1.76 8.80
C SER A 184 10.58 1.55 10.26
N THR A 185 10.31 2.61 10.99
CA THR A 185 9.89 2.52 12.40
C THR A 185 8.51 1.92 12.54
N GLU A 186 7.56 2.30 11.69
CA GLU A 186 6.20 1.75 11.70
C GLU A 186 6.18 0.28 11.28
N ALA A 187 6.97 -0.08 10.29
CA ALA A 187 7.16 -1.46 9.89
C ALA A 187 7.69 -2.33 11.04
N LEU A 188 8.68 -1.83 11.79
CA LEU A 188 9.21 -2.51 12.95
C LEU A 188 8.23 -2.53 14.15
N ARG A 189 7.42 -1.49 14.33
CA ARG A 189 6.30 -1.49 15.30
C ARG A 189 5.30 -2.58 14.99
N LEU A 190 4.92 -2.73 13.72
CA LEU A 190 4.02 -3.80 13.29
C LEU A 190 4.59 -5.17 13.67
N VAL A 191 5.89 -5.40 13.45
CA VAL A 191 6.53 -6.67 13.87
C VAL A 191 6.41 -6.88 15.38
N VAL A 192 6.77 -5.86 16.18
CA VAL A 192 6.68 -5.96 17.65
C VAL A 192 5.25 -6.22 18.09
N TRP A 193 4.27 -5.52 17.49
CA TRP A 193 2.86 -5.69 17.80
C TRP A 193 2.39 -7.12 17.49
N LEU A 194 2.67 -7.63 16.28
CA LEU A 194 2.30 -8.99 15.87
C LEU A 194 2.91 -10.06 16.77
N VAL A 195 4.19 -9.93 17.10
CA VAL A 195 4.86 -10.90 17.99
C VAL A 195 4.26 -10.83 19.40
N SER A 196 3.91 -9.64 19.88
CA SER A 196 3.30 -9.46 21.21
C SER A 196 1.87 -10.02 21.31
N GLN A 197 1.14 -10.14 20.18
CA GLN A 197 -0.15 -10.83 20.19
C GLN A 197 0.00 -12.34 20.49
N ALA A 198 1.11 -12.95 20.03
CA ALA A 198 1.41 -14.36 20.27
C ALA A 198 2.19 -14.60 21.58
N VAL A 199 3.03 -13.63 21.98
CA VAL A 199 3.92 -13.70 23.16
C VAL A 199 3.77 -12.38 23.93
N PRO A 200 2.79 -12.25 24.85
CA PRO A 200 2.47 -10.99 25.52
C PRO A 200 3.65 -10.35 26.27
N GLU A 201 4.58 -11.14 26.80
CA GLU A 201 5.77 -10.68 27.48
C GLU A 201 6.91 -10.25 26.56
N PHE A 202 6.72 -10.32 25.25
CA PHE A 202 7.75 -9.95 24.25
C PHE A 202 8.07 -8.46 24.33
N TYR A 203 7.04 -7.63 24.34
CA TYR A 203 7.22 -6.19 24.45
C TYR A 203 7.51 -5.76 25.89
N GLN A 204 8.63 -5.10 26.07
CA GLN A 204 9.10 -4.58 27.38
C GLN A 204 9.32 -3.07 27.29
N GLY A 205 8.26 -2.32 27.15
CA GLY A 205 8.26 -0.86 27.13
C GLY A 205 7.29 -0.30 28.18
N GLU A 206 7.59 0.89 28.68
CA GLU A 206 6.74 1.61 29.64
C GLU A 206 5.55 2.33 28.97
N VAL A 207 5.60 2.49 27.66
CA VAL A 207 4.55 3.15 26.87
C VAL A 207 3.92 2.15 25.89
N ALA A 208 2.72 2.46 25.40
CA ALA A 208 2.08 1.65 24.36
C ALA A 208 2.95 1.52 23.11
N ILE A 209 2.87 0.40 22.41
CA ILE A 209 3.71 0.08 21.23
C ILE A 209 3.61 1.20 20.19
N GLU A 210 2.42 1.78 20.00
CA GLU A 210 2.13 2.84 19.04
C GLU A 210 2.90 4.13 19.33
N LEU A 211 3.21 4.37 20.58
CA LEU A 211 3.93 5.55 21.07
C LEU A 211 5.42 5.29 21.33
N ALA A 212 5.86 4.02 21.22
CA ALA A 212 7.23 3.65 21.51
C ALA A 212 8.21 4.27 20.51
N SER A 213 9.34 4.76 20.99
CA SER A 213 10.42 5.26 20.16
C SER A 213 11.07 4.14 19.35
N GLY A 214 11.73 4.47 18.23
CA GLY A 214 12.46 3.50 17.41
C GLY A 214 13.51 2.72 18.21
N GLU A 215 14.12 3.33 19.22
CA GLU A 215 15.11 2.67 20.09
C GLU A 215 14.47 1.59 20.98
N ILE A 216 13.29 1.85 21.53
CA ILE A 216 12.53 0.88 22.34
C ILE A 216 12.13 -0.32 21.43
N ILE A 217 11.61 -0.02 20.24
CA ILE A 217 11.24 -1.03 19.26
C ILE A 217 12.45 -1.91 18.89
N GLU A 218 13.56 -1.31 18.50
CA GLU A 218 14.78 -2.05 18.14
C GLU A 218 15.33 -2.91 19.30
N ARG A 219 15.26 -2.42 20.54
CA ARG A 219 15.68 -3.17 21.73
C ARG A 219 14.87 -4.46 21.90
N ASN A 220 13.57 -4.42 21.69
CA ASN A 220 12.71 -5.60 21.73
C ASN A 220 13.03 -6.57 20.58
N LEU A 221 13.27 -6.07 19.38
CA LEU A 221 13.58 -6.88 18.21
C LEU A 221 14.93 -7.59 18.28
N ILE A 222 15.87 -7.13 19.12
CA ILE A 222 17.13 -7.87 19.37
C ILE A 222 16.83 -9.28 19.89
N LYS A 223 15.78 -9.46 20.69
CA LYS A 223 15.38 -10.79 21.17
C LYS A 223 14.80 -11.65 20.04
N LEU A 224 14.17 -11.02 19.04
CA LEU A 224 13.58 -11.77 17.94
C LEU A 224 14.65 -12.30 16.98
N TRP A 225 15.56 -11.43 16.49
CA TRP A 225 16.49 -11.76 15.41
C TRP A 225 17.94 -11.31 15.61
N GLY A 226 18.27 -10.90 16.84
CA GLY A 226 19.60 -10.42 17.19
C GLY A 226 19.91 -9.02 16.65
N LYS A 227 20.89 -8.36 17.23
CA LYS A 227 21.31 -7.01 16.80
C LYS A 227 21.84 -7.01 15.35
N LYS A 228 22.60 -8.04 14.98
CA LYS A 228 23.17 -8.25 13.66
C LYS A 228 22.82 -9.64 13.14
N LEU A 229 22.84 -9.82 11.82
CA LEU A 229 22.62 -11.13 11.18
C LEU A 229 23.62 -12.20 11.67
N GLY A 230 24.86 -11.82 11.97
CA GLY A 230 25.83 -12.69 12.62
C GLY A 230 25.95 -12.41 14.11
N LYS A 231 27.13 -12.70 14.68
CA LYS A 231 27.43 -12.33 16.06
C LYS A 231 27.39 -10.81 16.24
N ALA A 232 27.03 -10.32 17.43
CA ALA A 232 26.91 -8.89 17.70
C ALA A 232 28.16 -8.07 17.35
N THR A 233 29.34 -8.68 17.46
CA THR A 233 30.66 -8.09 17.14
C THR A 233 31.08 -8.28 15.67
N SER A 234 30.29 -9.00 14.86
CA SER A 234 30.63 -9.27 13.44
C SER A 234 30.50 -8.01 12.57
N ASN A 235 31.09 -8.07 11.36
CA ASN A 235 30.89 -7.03 10.32
C ASN A 235 29.58 -7.23 9.52
N GLU A 236 28.70 -8.12 9.95
CA GLU A 236 27.39 -8.35 9.33
C GLU A 236 26.46 -7.15 9.53
N ALA A 237 25.45 -7.06 8.68
CA ALA A 237 24.46 -6.01 8.74
C ALA A 237 23.60 -6.06 10.03
N TYR A 238 23.08 -4.93 10.45
CA TYR A 238 22.04 -4.87 11.47
C TYR A 238 20.78 -5.58 10.97
N SER A 239 20.24 -6.49 11.78
CA SER A 239 19.16 -7.42 11.38
C SER A 239 17.92 -6.68 10.90
N SER A 240 17.38 -5.77 11.67
CA SER A 240 16.18 -5.00 11.31
C SER A 240 16.36 -4.26 9.99
N ARG A 241 17.47 -3.56 9.82
CA ARG A 241 17.77 -2.82 8.58
C ARG A 241 17.89 -3.74 7.37
N TRP A 242 18.53 -4.88 7.55
CA TRP A 242 18.70 -5.84 6.46
C TRP A 242 17.38 -6.49 6.06
N ILE A 243 16.55 -6.88 7.05
CA ILE A 243 15.24 -7.50 6.82
C ILE A 243 14.33 -6.53 6.06
N LEU A 244 14.20 -5.29 6.55
CA LEU A 244 13.38 -4.29 5.87
C LEU A 244 13.87 -4.03 4.44
N ALA A 245 15.18 -3.91 4.24
CA ALA A 245 15.76 -3.71 2.92
C ALA A 245 15.55 -4.94 2.00
N ALA A 246 15.62 -6.15 2.55
CA ALA A 246 15.39 -7.37 1.79
C ALA A 246 13.91 -7.57 1.39
N LEU A 247 12.99 -7.01 2.15
CA LEU A 247 11.55 -7.04 1.87
C LEU A 247 11.07 -5.83 1.04
N SER A 248 11.93 -4.84 0.80
CA SER A 248 11.59 -3.64 0.02
C SER A 248 12.04 -3.78 -1.44
N ASP A 249 11.35 -3.07 -2.32
CA ASP A 249 11.84 -2.77 -3.66
C ASP A 249 12.91 -1.66 -3.65
N PHE A 250 13.48 -1.31 -4.80
CA PHE A 250 14.49 -0.25 -4.90
C PHE A 250 13.93 1.18 -4.79
N ASN A 251 12.62 1.36 -4.81
CA ASN A 251 11.96 2.62 -4.49
C ASN A 251 11.74 2.77 -2.97
N GLY A 252 12.16 1.76 -2.18
CA GLY A 252 11.97 1.72 -0.73
C GLY A 252 10.52 1.43 -0.33
N GLN A 253 9.71 0.91 -1.25
CA GLN A 253 8.34 0.50 -0.95
C GLN A 253 8.35 -0.83 -0.20
N LEU A 254 7.76 -0.83 0.97
CA LEU A 254 7.58 -1.98 1.83
C LEU A 254 6.08 -2.17 2.06
N GLN A 255 5.58 -3.38 1.91
CA GLN A 255 4.18 -3.69 2.15
C GLN A 255 4.00 -4.43 3.47
N ALA A 256 2.95 -4.10 4.24
CA ALA A 256 2.63 -4.78 5.50
C ALA A 256 2.46 -6.29 5.30
N ARG A 257 1.83 -6.71 4.20
CA ARG A 257 1.64 -8.13 3.89
C ARG A 257 2.96 -8.89 3.68
N ASP A 258 4.01 -8.23 3.19
CA ASP A 258 5.32 -8.86 3.03
C ASP A 258 6.00 -9.06 4.40
N ILE A 259 5.76 -8.15 5.36
CA ILE A 259 6.20 -8.30 6.75
C ILE A 259 5.46 -9.48 7.43
N ILE A 260 4.15 -9.54 7.30
CA ILE A 260 3.32 -10.60 7.88
C ILE A 260 3.75 -11.96 7.31
N ARG A 261 3.89 -12.05 6.00
CA ARG A 261 4.34 -13.23 5.27
C ARG A 261 5.74 -13.67 5.70
N PHE A 262 6.65 -12.72 5.86
CA PHE A 262 7.99 -12.99 6.37
C PHE A 262 7.95 -13.62 7.76
N LEU A 263 7.16 -13.08 8.68
CA LEU A 263 7.02 -13.63 10.03
C LEU A 263 6.39 -15.04 9.98
N GLU A 264 5.35 -15.23 9.16
CA GLU A 264 4.73 -16.55 8.96
C GLU A 264 5.73 -17.60 8.45
N TYR A 265 6.52 -17.26 7.43
CA TYR A 265 7.52 -18.17 6.91
C TYR A 265 8.67 -18.39 7.90
N ALA A 266 9.11 -17.34 8.60
CA ALA A 266 10.14 -17.45 9.61
C ALA A 266 9.73 -18.41 10.75
N THR A 267 8.48 -18.36 11.19
CA THR A 267 7.98 -19.28 12.24
C THR A 267 7.93 -20.74 11.79
N LYS A 268 7.67 -20.99 10.50
CA LYS A 268 7.71 -22.36 9.94
C LYS A 268 9.12 -22.95 9.89
N GLU A 269 10.12 -22.09 9.76
CA GLU A 269 11.54 -22.51 9.73
C GLU A 269 12.13 -22.68 11.13
N VAL A 270 11.55 -22.06 12.17
CA VAL A 270 11.95 -22.26 13.57
C VAL A 270 11.56 -23.66 14.01
N GLY A 271 12.43 -24.61 13.81
CA GLY A 271 12.25 -25.96 14.27
C GLY A 271 12.20 -26.07 15.81
N LYS A 272 12.52 -27.25 16.35
CA LYS A 272 12.64 -27.48 17.79
C LYS A 272 13.94 -26.89 18.42
N ARG A 273 14.61 -25.97 17.72
CA ARG A 273 15.84 -25.37 18.19
C ARG A 273 15.52 -24.23 19.13
N VAL A 274 16.19 -24.22 20.27
CA VAL A 274 16.17 -23.11 21.23
C VAL A 274 17.52 -22.40 21.08
N TYR A 275 17.47 -21.09 20.89
CA TYR A 275 18.67 -20.23 20.79
C TYR A 275 18.76 -19.40 22.06
N ASP A 276 19.99 -19.22 22.57
CA ASP A 276 20.20 -18.52 23.83
C ASP A 276 20.02 -17.00 23.72
N ASP A 277 20.28 -16.42 22.54
CA ASP A 277 20.34 -14.98 22.33
C ASP A 277 19.20 -14.40 21.45
N ARG A 278 18.48 -15.24 20.71
CA ARG A 278 17.41 -14.82 19.78
C ARG A 278 16.49 -15.97 19.39
N TYR A 279 15.29 -15.62 18.92
CA TYR A 279 14.33 -16.61 18.42
C TYR A 279 14.63 -17.06 16.98
N LEU A 280 15.08 -16.13 16.09
CA LEU A 280 15.35 -16.38 14.68
C LEU A 280 16.83 -16.29 14.35
N MET A 281 17.37 -17.36 13.79
CA MET A 281 18.75 -17.37 13.29
C MET A 281 18.87 -16.81 11.87
N PRO A 282 20.05 -16.34 11.46
CA PRO A 282 20.28 -15.77 10.12
C PRO A 282 19.87 -16.69 8.97
N VAL A 283 19.99 -17.99 9.15
CA VAL A 283 19.61 -18.98 8.12
C VAL A 283 18.09 -19.01 7.94
N GLU A 284 17.33 -18.93 9.03
CA GLU A 284 15.87 -18.91 9.04
C GLU A 284 15.34 -17.61 8.44
N ILE A 285 15.96 -16.48 8.81
CA ILE A 285 15.65 -15.15 8.23
C ILE A 285 15.86 -15.16 6.71
N LYS A 286 17.00 -15.65 6.22
CA LYS A 286 17.30 -15.71 4.79
C LYS A 286 16.36 -16.64 4.04
N LYS A 287 15.98 -17.76 4.65
CA LYS A 287 15.03 -18.70 4.08
C LYS A 287 13.63 -18.09 3.99
N ALA A 288 13.16 -17.43 5.05
CA ALA A 288 11.88 -16.73 5.06
C ALA A 288 11.80 -15.62 3.99
N VAL A 289 12.88 -14.84 3.80
CA VAL A 289 12.97 -13.84 2.72
C VAL A 289 12.89 -14.51 1.34
N SER A 290 13.55 -15.68 1.18
CA SER A 290 13.46 -16.44 -0.08
C SER A 290 12.03 -16.89 -0.38
N ASP A 291 11.30 -17.37 0.62
CA ASP A 291 9.92 -17.82 0.46
C ASP A 291 8.96 -16.64 0.22
N CYS A 292 9.20 -15.50 0.88
CA CYS A 292 8.52 -14.23 0.56
C CYS A 292 8.73 -13.82 -0.90
N SER A 293 9.93 -13.97 -1.43
CA SER A 293 10.24 -13.64 -2.82
C SER A 293 9.38 -14.43 -3.81
N ILE A 294 9.17 -15.73 -3.55
CA ILE A 294 8.34 -16.59 -4.40
C ILE A 294 6.88 -16.11 -4.40
N ALA A 295 6.34 -15.83 -3.21
CA ALA A 295 4.97 -15.30 -3.09
C ALA A 295 4.84 -13.91 -3.75
N LYS A 296 5.85 -13.05 -3.60
CA LYS A 296 5.85 -11.69 -4.16
C LYS A 296 5.80 -11.68 -5.67
N ILE A 297 6.58 -12.51 -6.35
CA ILE A 297 6.55 -12.57 -7.83
C ILE A 297 5.18 -12.98 -8.33
N SER A 298 4.55 -13.97 -7.70
CA SER A 298 3.21 -14.40 -8.08
C SER A 298 2.18 -13.26 -7.96
N GLU A 299 2.27 -12.49 -6.88
CA GLU A 299 1.43 -11.32 -6.63
C GLU A 299 1.67 -10.21 -7.65
N VAL A 300 2.94 -9.83 -7.87
CA VAL A 300 3.30 -8.75 -8.80
C VAL A 300 2.87 -9.08 -10.23
N LYS A 301 2.99 -10.33 -10.67
CA LYS A 301 2.49 -10.77 -11.98
C LYS A 301 0.97 -10.60 -12.13
N GLN A 302 0.23 -10.76 -11.04
CA GLN A 302 -1.23 -10.57 -11.05
C GLN A 302 -1.62 -9.08 -11.03
N GLU A 303 -0.91 -8.30 -10.23
CA GLU A 303 -1.20 -6.87 -10.05
C GLU A 303 -0.69 -6.00 -11.21
N ILE A 304 0.51 -6.31 -11.75
CA ILE A 304 1.17 -5.50 -12.78
C ILE A 304 1.47 -6.39 -14.00
N LYS A 305 0.45 -6.61 -14.81
CA LYS A 305 0.50 -7.54 -15.95
C LYS A 305 1.66 -7.34 -16.92
N VAL A 306 2.12 -6.12 -17.09
CA VAL A 306 3.26 -5.79 -17.97
C VAL A 306 4.58 -6.38 -17.47
N LEU A 307 4.70 -6.69 -16.16
CA LEU A 307 5.90 -7.32 -15.58
C LEU A 307 5.94 -8.85 -15.76
N GLU A 308 4.80 -9.49 -16.00
CA GLU A 308 4.72 -10.94 -16.13
C GLU A 308 5.66 -11.49 -17.24
N PRO A 309 5.59 -11.01 -18.51
CA PRO A 309 6.51 -11.50 -19.56
C PRO A 309 7.97 -11.18 -19.27
N ILE A 310 8.26 -10.08 -18.56
CA ILE A 310 9.63 -9.71 -18.21
C ILE A 310 10.19 -10.69 -17.17
N PHE A 311 9.42 -10.98 -16.13
CA PHE A 311 9.83 -11.96 -15.11
C PHE A 311 9.93 -13.37 -15.69
N ASP A 312 9.07 -13.75 -16.62
CA ASP A 312 9.15 -15.05 -17.31
C ASP A 312 10.42 -15.14 -18.16
N LYS A 313 10.78 -14.09 -18.88
CA LYS A 313 12.03 -13.96 -19.65
C LYS A 313 13.26 -14.14 -18.74
N LEU A 314 13.29 -13.46 -17.60
CA LEU A 314 14.38 -13.58 -16.62
C LEU A 314 14.41 -14.97 -15.96
N ASN A 315 13.24 -15.53 -15.66
CA ASN A 315 13.15 -16.83 -14.99
C ASN A 315 13.48 -18.01 -15.94
N SER A 316 13.18 -17.91 -17.23
CA SER A 316 13.48 -18.95 -18.22
C SER A 316 14.95 -18.96 -18.70
N ALA A 317 15.72 -17.95 -18.35
CA ALA A 317 17.12 -17.86 -18.75
C ALA A 317 17.97 -18.98 -18.12
N ALA A 318 19.06 -19.36 -18.78
CA ALA A 318 19.98 -20.36 -18.32
C ALA A 318 20.64 -19.96 -16.97
N GLU A 319 20.88 -20.94 -16.10
CA GLU A 319 21.42 -20.70 -14.74
C GLU A 319 22.77 -19.97 -14.73
N GLU A 320 23.58 -20.19 -15.77
CA GLU A 320 24.90 -19.56 -15.97
C GLU A 320 24.81 -18.05 -16.21
N LYS A 321 23.62 -17.55 -16.58
CA LYS A 321 23.35 -16.12 -16.78
C LYS A 321 22.76 -15.44 -15.56
N LYS A 322 22.29 -16.20 -14.56
CA LYS A 322 21.56 -15.69 -13.39
C LYS A 322 22.50 -15.24 -12.27
N PHE A 323 23.40 -14.32 -12.57
CA PHE A 323 24.28 -13.70 -11.58
C PHE A 323 24.03 -12.18 -11.47
N LEU A 324 24.17 -11.65 -10.26
CA LEU A 324 24.12 -10.21 -9.98
C LEU A 324 25.51 -9.70 -9.63
N PRO A 325 25.88 -8.53 -10.15
CA PRO A 325 25.14 -7.76 -11.14
C PRO A 325 25.20 -8.38 -12.54
N PHE A 326 24.21 -8.14 -13.39
CA PHE A 326 24.26 -8.48 -14.81
C PHE A 326 24.36 -7.22 -15.68
N TYR A 327 24.57 -7.40 -16.98
CA TYR A 327 24.59 -6.33 -17.97
C TYR A 327 23.39 -6.43 -18.91
N ASN A 328 23.04 -5.32 -19.57
CA ASN A 328 21.82 -5.31 -20.43
C ASN A 328 21.85 -6.37 -21.52
N ASP A 329 23.00 -6.61 -22.14
CA ASP A 329 23.20 -7.62 -23.19
C ASP A 329 22.96 -9.07 -22.72
N THR A 330 23.03 -9.31 -21.38
CA THR A 330 22.82 -10.64 -20.81
C THR A 330 21.38 -11.15 -21.06
N PHE A 331 20.40 -10.28 -20.96
CA PHE A 331 18.98 -10.61 -21.11
C PHE A 331 18.29 -9.82 -22.23
N ASN A 332 18.99 -8.90 -22.89
CA ASN A 332 18.47 -8.04 -23.96
C ASN A 332 17.13 -7.40 -23.55
N LEU A 333 17.12 -6.73 -22.39
CA LEU A 333 15.95 -5.95 -21.96
C LEU A 333 15.73 -4.79 -22.91
N THR A 334 14.52 -4.66 -23.42
CA THR A 334 14.14 -3.50 -24.24
C THR A 334 14.11 -2.24 -23.38
N PRO A 335 14.27 -1.03 -23.96
CA PRO A 335 14.15 0.23 -23.20
C PRO A 335 12.82 0.37 -22.46
N VAL A 336 11.74 -0.20 -22.98
CA VAL A 336 10.41 -0.19 -22.33
C VAL A 336 10.40 -1.11 -21.11
N GLU A 337 10.89 -2.35 -21.25
CA GLU A 337 10.99 -3.31 -20.14
C GLU A 337 11.87 -2.75 -19.00
N GLU A 338 13.01 -2.17 -19.37
CA GLU A 338 13.92 -1.55 -18.41
C GLU A 338 13.24 -0.38 -17.67
N LYS A 339 12.56 0.50 -18.41
CA LYS A 339 11.84 1.64 -17.84
C LYS A 339 10.77 1.18 -16.85
N VAL A 340 9.95 0.20 -17.21
CA VAL A 340 8.88 -0.32 -16.33
C VAL A 340 9.47 -0.94 -15.08
N MET A 341 10.48 -1.81 -15.21
CA MET A 341 11.12 -2.41 -14.03
C MET A 341 11.76 -1.38 -13.09
N LYS A 342 12.35 -0.31 -13.64
CA LYS A 342 12.91 0.80 -12.83
C LYS A 342 11.80 1.59 -12.13
N GLN A 343 10.71 1.88 -12.82
CA GLN A 343 9.57 2.61 -12.26
C GLN A 343 8.90 1.86 -11.10
N GLU A 344 8.79 0.54 -11.24
CA GLU A 344 8.21 -0.33 -10.20
C GLU A 344 9.24 -0.77 -9.13
N GLY A 345 10.48 -0.26 -9.18
CA GLY A 345 11.50 -0.55 -8.18
C GLY A 345 12.12 -1.96 -8.26
N TYR A 346 11.87 -2.70 -9.33
CA TYR A 346 12.39 -4.07 -9.49
C TYR A 346 13.70 -4.12 -10.27
N LEU A 347 14.20 -3.00 -10.73
CA LEU A 347 15.50 -2.88 -11.39
C LEU A 347 16.21 -1.62 -10.95
N LYS A 348 17.48 -1.73 -10.61
CA LYS A 348 18.39 -0.60 -10.42
C LYS A 348 19.62 -0.76 -11.28
N VAL A 349 20.05 0.34 -11.90
CA VAL A 349 21.24 0.37 -12.74
C VAL A 349 22.25 1.32 -12.12
N GLU A 350 23.46 0.83 -11.87
CA GLU A 350 24.60 1.62 -11.40
C GLU A 350 25.84 1.25 -12.23
N ASN A 351 26.46 2.21 -12.93
CA ASN A 351 27.63 2.00 -13.77
C ASN A 351 27.45 0.83 -14.76
N ASP A 352 26.35 0.85 -15.51
CA ASP A 352 25.93 -0.17 -16.49
C ASP A 352 25.70 -1.57 -15.89
N LYS A 353 25.68 -1.69 -14.57
CA LYS A 353 25.40 -2.92 -13.84
C LYS A 353 23.98 -2.92 -13.33
N TYR A 354 23.27 -4.00 -13.60
CA TYR A 354 21.86 -4.22 -13.33
C TYR A 354 21.68 -5.06 -12.06
N TYR A 355 20.83 -4.61 -11.15
CA TYR A 355 20.55 -5.24 -9.87
C TYR A 355 19.06 -5.49 -9.70
N LEU A 356 18.71 -6.60 -9.06
CA LEU A 356 17.35 -6.93 -8.64
C LEU A 356 17.25 -6.84 -7.12
N PRO A 357 16.13 -6.35 -6.55
CA PRO A 357 15.93 -6.35 -5.10
C PRO A 357 15.76 -7.77 -4.57
N GLU A 358 16.12 -7.98 -3.30
CA GLU A 358 16.07 -9.30 -2.66
C GLU A 358 14.66 -9.91 -2.72
N ILE A 359 13.63 -9.06 -2.58
CA ILE A 359 12.21 -9.48 -2.55
C ILE A 359 11.75 -10.19 -3.84
N ILE A 360 12.47 -10.07 -4.95
CA ILE A 360 12.18 -10.83 -6.19
C ILE A 360 13.35 -11.69 -6.64
N ARG A 361 14.57 -11.39 -6.19
CA ARG A 361 15.80 -12.05 -6.66
C ARG A 361 15.78 -13.57 -6.46
N HIS A 362 15.33 -14.01 -5.29
CA HIS A 362 15.31 -15.43 -4.94
C HIS A 362 14.37 -16.25 -5.82
N ALA A 363 13.16 -15.73 -6.08
CA ALA A 363 12.20 -16.42 -6.93
C ALA A 363 12.68 -16.54 -8.38
N LEU A 364 13.42 -15.54 -8.87
CA LEU A 364 14.05 -15.57 -10.19
C LEU A 364 15.36 -16.38 -10.21
N LYS A 365 15.77 -16.93 -9.06
CA LYS A 365 16.98 -17.80 -8.89
C LYS A 365 18.30 -17.09 -9.18
N PHE A 366 18.35 -15.76 -9.08
CA PHE A 366 19.62 -15.04 -9.24
C PHE A 366 20.51 -15.20 -8.02
N LYS A 367 21.79 -15.40 -8.27
CA LYS A 367 22.86 -15.51 -7.27
C LYS A 367 23.78 -14.29 -7.37
N TYR A 368 24.54 -14.02 -6.33
CA TYR A 368 25.64 -13.07 -6.44
C TYR A 368 26.87 -13.75 -7.00
N GLU A 369 27.63 -13.05 -7.84
CA GLU A 369 28.94 -13.53 -8.31
C GLU A 369 29.87 -13.88 -7.12
N LYS A 370 30.74 -14.88 -7.30
CA LYS A 370 31.65 -15.31 -6.26
C LYS A 370 32.54 -14.14 -5.83
N GLY A 371 32.50 -13.79 -4.54
CA GLY A 371 33.24 -12.65 -3.99
C GLY A 371 32.50 -11.29 -4.08
N ALA A 372 31.39 -11.21 -4.81
CA ALA A 372 30.55 -10.02 -4.79
C ALA A 372 29.84 -9.91 -3.45
N ARG A 373 29.93 -8.76 -2.80
CA ARG A 373 29.14 -8.48 -1.59
C ARG A 373 27.72 -8.07 -2.00
N PRO A 374 26.68 -8.70 -1.42
CA PRO A 374 25.31 -8.24 -1.62
C PRO A 374 25.19 -6.76 -1.25
N LYS A 375 24.71 -5.94 -2.19
CA LYS A 375 24.55 -4.51 -1.96
C LYS A 375 23.15 -4.14 -1.44
N VAL A 376 22.48 -5.05 -0.74
CA VAL A 376 21.07 -4.91 -0.30
C VAL A 376 20.82 -3.54 0.34
N LEU A 377 21.64 -3.15 1.33
CA LEU A 377 21.50 -1.87 2.01
C LEU A 377 21.98 -0.67 1.17
N SER A 378 23.11 -0.82 0.47
CA SER A 378 23.73 0.31 -0.24
C SER A 378 22.94 0.75 -1.47
N LEU A 379 22.12 -0.12 -2.05
CA LEU A 379 21.28 0.21 -3.19
C LEU A 379 19.99 0.91 -2.79
N LEU A 380 19.54 0.73 -1.55
CA LEU A 380 18.34 1.39 -1.02
C LEU A 380 18.63 2.74 -0.35
N LEU A 381 19.84 2.93 0.17
CA LEU A 381 20.22 4.11 0.96
C LEU A 381 20.74 5.29 0.11
N LYS A 382 20.61 5.23 -1.21
CA LYS A 382 20.89 6.33 -2.12
C LYS A 382 19.58 6.85 -2.68
#